data_e8216d15ac29d8bae81f493cd64bde09
#
_entry.id   e8216d15ac29d8bae81f493cd64bde09
#
_cell.length_a   1.000
_cell.length_b   1.000
_cell.length_c   1.000
_cell.angle_alpha   90.00
_cell.angle_beta   90.00
_cell.angle_gamma   90.00
#
_symmetry.space_group_name_H-M   'P 1'
#
loop_
_entity.id
_entity.type
_entity.pdbx_description
1 polymer ?
#
loop_
_entity_poly.entity_id
_entity_poly.type
_entity_poly.pdbx_seq_one_letter_code
_entity_poly.pdbx_strand_id
1 'polypeptide(L)'
;MTDERPGMTRRFEDGVAILSFNRPEKHNAGAGDPEAWEWALRAPEVRCVIVRGEGKSFHSGRDTTLLGTRESDESDYEFVRRAVISRINSLLYAKPVIAAVKGYAIGGGFEMCLSADFRVGSTDAKLCLAEVKYGILPDTGGTQMLTTLIGPARTKYMTLTGDYLDGKTAYEWGVFDFLEEPENVDAKALEIARTIAARSPAAVEMGKQLVDQMYLGQVINGVRQELLAQSSLFQTEDYKEQRAALREKREPVFKRR
;
A
#
# COMPACT_ATOMS: atom_id res chain seq x y z
N MET A 1 -25.21 -0.02 -3.44
CA MET A 1 -24.99 0.61 -4.74
C MET A 1 -23.56 0.34 -5.15
N THR A 2 -23.34 -0.10 -6.39
CA THR A 2 -22.00 -0.29 -6.97
C THR A 2 -21.77 0.87 -7.94
N ASP A 3 -20.69 1.63 -7.76
CA ASP A 3 -20.25 2.67 -8.69
C ASP A 3 -18.93 2.21 -9.31
N GLU A 4 -18.94 1.94 -10.62
CA GLU A 4 -17.77 1.49 -11.38
C GLU A 4 -17.09 2.71 -12.01
N ARG A 5 -15.98 3.12 -11.41
CA ARG A 5 -15.11 4.16 -11.95
C ARG A 5 -13.83 3.56 -12.51
N PRO A 6 -13.20 4.20 -13.50
CA PRO A 6 -11.89 3.79 -13.95
C PRO A 6 -10.89 3.82 -12.79
N GLY A 7 -10.26 2.68 -12.50
CA GLY A 7 -9.23 2.55 -11.48
C GLY A 7 -9.69 2.04 -10.12
N MET A 8 -10.94 2.29 -9.68
CA MET A 8 -11.46 1.74 -8.43
C MET A 8 -12.98 1.64 -8.47
N THR A 9 -13.54 0.54 -7.96
CA THR A 9 -14.97 0.39 -7.71
C THR A 9 -15.26 0.58 -6.22
N ARG A 10 -16.50 0.96 -5.90
CA ARG A 10 -16.97 1.10 -4.52
C ARG A 10 -18.31 0.40 -4.32
N ARG A 11 -18.42 -0.35 -3.24
CA ARG A 11 -19.65 -1.00 -2.80
C ARG A 11 -19.89 -0.71 -1.33
N PHE A 12 -21.12 -0.62 -0.93
CA PHE A 12 -21.53 -0.46 0.47
C PHE A 12 -22.49 -1.56 0.86
N GLU A 13 -22.24 -2.22 1.99
CA GLU A 13 -23.14 -3.19 2.61
C GLU A 13 -22.95 -3.23 4.13
N ASP A 14 -24.01 -3.24 4.89
CA ASP A 14 -24.05 -3.48 6.35
C ASP A 14 -23.05 -2.62 7.16
N GLY A 15 -22.87 -1.35 6.81
CA GLY A 15 -21.92 -0.45 7.47
C GLY A 15 -20.47 -0.60 6.97
N VAL A 16 -20.22 -1.45 5.97
CA VAL A 16 -18.90 -1.70 5.40
C VAL A 16 -18.79 -1.08 4.02
N ALA A 17 -17.80 -0.23 3.79
CA ALA A 17 -17.39 0.21 2.46
C ALA A 17 -16.35 -0.77 1.89
N ILE A 18 -16.57 -1.26 0.69
CA ILE A 18 -15.63 -2.12 -0.03
C ILE A 18 -15.09 -1.33 -1.21
N LEU A 19 -13.80 -1.02 -1.15
CA LEU A 19 -13.06 -0.30 -2.18
C LEU A 19 -12.18 -1.30 -2.93
N SER A 20 -12.44 -1.48 -4.23
CA SER A 20 -11.69 -2.46 -5.02
C SER A 20 -10.89 -1.76 -6.12
N PHE A 21 -9.58 -1.97 -6.14
CA PHE A 21 -8.76 -1.60 -7.30
C PHE A 21 -9.24 -2.36 -8.53
N ASN A 22 -9.48 -1.67 -9.64
CA ASN A 22 -10.16 -2.22 -10.81
C ASN A 22 -9.38 -1.99 -12.12
N ARG A 23 -8.22 -2.64 -12.20
CA ARG A 23 -7.42 -2.85 -13.42
C ARG A 23 -6.83 -4.26 -13.43
N PRO A 24 -7.68 -5.31 -13.34
CA PRO A 24 -7.22 -6.69 -13.14
C PRO A 24 -6.28 -7.18 -14.25
N GLU A 25 -6.42 -6.68 -15.48
CA GLU A 25 -5.58 -6.99 -16.63
C GLU A 25 -4.12 -6.54 -16.45
N LYS A 26 -3.86 -5.60 -15.54
CA LYS A 26 -2.52 -5.09 -15.16
C LYS A 26 -2.19 -5.39 -13.70
N HIS A 27 -2.80 -6.41 -13.10
CA HIS A 27 -2.64 -6.69 -11.66
C HIS A 27 -2.90 -5.45 -10.79
N ASN A 28 -3.84 -4.61 -11.20
CA ASN A 28 -4.22 -3.36 -10.55
C ASN A 28 -3.11 -2.29 -10.48
N ALA A 29 -2.06 -2.37 -11.32
CA ALA A 29 -1.01 -1.35 -11.38
C ALA A 29 -1.59 0.04 -11.66
N GLY A 30 -1.16 1.04 -10.87
CA GLY A 30 -1.60 2.43 -11.01
C GLY A 30 -3.10 2.66 -10.76
N ALA A 31 -3.81 1.65 -10.22
CA ALA A 31 -5.21 1.81 -9.85
C ALA A 31 -5.34 2.64 -8.56
N GLY A 32 -6.42 3.40 -8.47
CA GLY A 32 -6.75 4.19 -7.29
C GLY A 32 -7.78 5.26 -7.60
N ASP A 33 -8.50 5.70 -6.58
CA ASP A 33 -9.46 6.79 -6.67
C ASP A 33 -9.54 7.52 -5.32
N PRO A 34 -8.96 8.73 -5.20
CA PRO A 34 -9.04 9.54 -3.99
C PRO A 34 -10.48 9.86 -3.56
N GLU A 35 -11.42 10.02 -4.51
CA GLU A 35 -12.81 10.31 -4.20
C GLU A 35 -13.51 9.12 -3.53
N ALA A 36 -13.14 7.89 -3.88
CA ALA A 36 -13.68 6.69 -3.23
C ALA A 36 -13.26 6.64 -1.76
N TRP A 37 -12.01 6.97 -1.46
CA TRP A 37 -11.51 7.06 -0.08
C TRP A 37 -12.17 8.21 0.68
N GLU A 38 -12.30 9.39 0.06
CA GLU A 38 -12.97 10.54 0.68
C GLU A 38 -14.45 10.24 1.00
N TRP A 39 -15.15 9.58 0.07
CA TRP A 39 -16.50 9.13 0.32
C TRP A 39 -16.56 8.19 1.53
N ALA A 40 -15.71 7.16 1.58
CA ALA A 40 -15.71 6.20 2.68
C ALA A 40 -15.39 6.85 4.03
N LEU A 41 -14.53 7.90 4.04
CA LEU A 41 -14.25 8.68 5.24
C LEU A 41 -15.45 9.50 5.70
N ARG A 42 -16.13 10.19 4.78
CA ARG A 42 -17.15 11.18 5.11
C ARG A 42 -18.55 10.60 5.32
N ALA A 43 -18.86 9.47 4.69
CA ALA A 43 -20.16 8.84 4.78
C ALA A 43 -20.43 8.33 6.21
N PRO A 44 -21.41 8.88 6.95
CA PRO A 44 -21.64 8.52 8.35
C PRO A 44 -22.11 7.07 8.55
N GLU A 45 -22.70 6.48 7.52
CA GLU A 45 -23.13 5.08 7.49
C GLU A 45 -21.93 4.10 7.41
N VAL A 46 -20.79 4.52 6.88
CA VAL A 46 -19.58 3.68 6.80
C VAL A 46 -18.90 3.63 8.15
N ARG A 47 -18.71 2.43 8.68
CA ARG A 47 -18.11 2.13 9.98
C ARG A 47 -16.79 1.37 9.88
N CYS A 48 -16.57 0.67 8.75
CA CYS A 48 -15.33 -0.05 8.45
C CYS A 48 -15.11 -0.05 6.93
N VAL A 49 -13.86 -0.07 6.51
CA VAL A 49 -13.46 -0.10 5.10
C VAL A 49 -12.70 -1.38 4.81
N ILE A 50 -13.04 -2.06 3.71
CA ILE A 50 -12.23 -3.11 3.13
C ILE A 50 -11.60 -2.55 1.86
N VAL A 51 -10.27 -2.66 1.73
CA VAL A 51 -9.57 -2.41 0.47
C VAL A 51 -9.10 -3.74 -0.12
N ARG A 52 -9.36 -3.95 -1.41
CA ARG A 52 -9.01 -5.18 -2.12
C ARG A 52 -8.69 -4.91 -3.59
N GLY A 53 -8.28 -5.93 -4.32
CA GLY A 53 -8.13 -5.87 -5.78
C GLY A 53 -9.17 -6.74 -6.49
N GLU A 54 -9.70 -6.26 -7.60
CA GLU A 54 -10.44 -7.12 -8.52
C GLU A 54 -9.49 -8.08 -9.25
N GLY A 55 -9.98 -9.27 -9.58
CA GLY A 55 -9.20 -10.31 -10.23
C GLY A 55 -8.24 -11.03 -9.29
N LYS A 56 -7.02 -11.35 -9.78
CA LYS A 56 -6.08 -12.26 -9.12
C LYS A 56 -5.10 -11.59 -8.16
N SER A 57 -5.04 -10.26 -8.15
CA SER A 57 -4.02 -9.54 -7.38
C SER A 57 -4.61 -8.37 -6.60
N PHE A 58 -4.00 -8.07 -5.48
CA PHE A 58 -4.34 -6.89 -4.69
C PHE A 58 -3.97 -5.61 -5.47
N HIS A 59 -2.68 -5.30 -5.57
CA HIS A 59 -2.18 -4.11 -6.26
C HIS A 59 -0.68 -4.24 -6.53
N SER A 60 -0.27 -4.20 -7.79
CA SER A 60 1.14 -4.36 -8.18
C SER A 60 1.95 -3.06 -8.20
N GLY A 61 1.45 -2.02 -7.53
CA GLY A 61 2.16 -0.77 -7.38
C GLY A 61 1.99 0.18 -8.57
N ARG A 62 3.00 0.98 -8.80
CA ARG A 62 2.99 1.96 -9.89
C ARG A 62 3.08 1.26 -11.24
N ASP A 63 2.36 1.77 -12.24
CA ASP A 63 2.51 1.29 -13.61
C ASP A 63 3.94 1.60 -14.08
N THR A 64 4.73 0.55 -14.31
CA THR A 64 6.16 0.67 -14.65
C THR A 64 6.39 1.37 -15.99
N THR A 65 5.41 1.38 -16.88
CA THR A 65 5.47 2.11 -18.14
C THR A 65 5.48 3.63 -17.93
N LEU A 66 4.98 4.07 -16.78
CA LEU A 66 4.92 5.48 -16.39
C LEU A 66 6.03 5.89 -15.41
N LEU A 67 6.96 4.98 -15.05
CA LEU A 67 8.07 5.32 -14.17
C LEU A 67 8.93 6.43 -14.79
N GLY A 68 9.05 7.53 -14.00
CA GLY A 68 9.82 8.70 -14.38
C GLY A 68 9.18 9.58 -15.47
N THR A 69 7.93 9.33 -15.84
CA THR A 69 7.13 10.32 -16.54
C THR A 69 6.49 11.28 -15.53
N ARG A 70 6.36 12.53 -15.92
CA ARG A 70 5.61 13.56 -15.18
C ARG A 70 4.51 14.07 -16.08
N GLU A 71 3.35 14.34 -15.53
CA GLU A 71 2.19 14.85 -16.29
C GLU A 71 2.31 16.36 -16.60
N SER A 72 3.27 17.05 -15.97
CA SER A 72 3.46 18.48 -16.09
C SER A 72 4.92 18.86 -15.74
N ASP A 73 5.22 20.16 -15.66
CA ASP A 73 6.48 20.71 -15.17
C ASP A 73 6.68 20.53 -13.65
N GLU A 74 5.93 19.61 -13.02
CA GLU A 74 6.03 19.28 -11.60
C GLU A 74 7.45 18.81 -11.27
N SER A 75 8.08 19.41 -10.27
CA SER A 75 9.39 18.99 -9.79
C SER A 75 9.33 17.61 -9.11
N ASP A 76 10.47 16.90 -9.09
CA ASP A 76 10.56 15.61 -8.39
C ASP A 76 10.19 15.75 -6.90
N TYR A 77 10.54 16.88 -6.27
CA TYR A 77 10.17 17.17 -4.89
C TYR A 77 8.65 17.26 -4.71
N GLU A 78 7.96 18.02 -5.55
CA GLU A 78 6.51 18.18 -5.45
C GLU A 78 5.76 16.88 -5.73
N PHE A 79 6.23 16.13 -6.72
CA PHE A 79 5.71 14.82 -7.04
C PHE A 79 5.74 13.87 -5.82
N VAL A 80 6.91 13.72 -5.17
CA VAL A 80 7.04 12.86 -3.97
C VAL A 80 6.28 13.47 -2.79
N ARG A 81 6.34 14.79 -2.60
CA ARG A 81 5.62 15.49 -1.54
C ARG A 81 4.11 15.22 -1.60
N ARG A 82 3.52 15.23 -2.78
CA ARG A 82 2.09 14.93 -2.97
C ARG A 82 1.76 13.49 -2.54
N ALA A 83 2.58 12.52 -2.93
CA ALA A 83 2.41 11.12 -2.53
C ALA A 83 2.53 10.95 -1.00
N VAL A 84 3.52 11.59 -0.39
CA VAL A 84 3.75 11.59 1.06
C VAL A 84 2.58 12.21 1.84
N ILE A 85 2.06 13.35 1.39
CA ILE A 85 0.91 13.99 2.05
C ILE A 85 -0.32 13.08 1.96
N SER A 86 -0.58 12.51 0.80
CA SER A 86 -1.68 11.56 0.61
C SER A 86 -1.54 10.36 1.55
N ARG A 87 -0.33 9.83 1.71
CA ARG A 87 -0.06 8.72 2.62
C ARG A 87 -0.24 9.11 4.08
N ILE A 88 0.28 10.24 4.52
CA ILE A 88 0.08 10.71 5.91
C ILE A 88 -1.41 10.83 6.21
N ASN A 89 -2.20 11.39 5.30
CA ASN A 89 -3.64 11.48 5.48
C ASN A 89 -4.30 10.09 5.58
N SER A 90 -3.85 9.09 4.81
CA SER A 90 -4.38 7.73 4.91
C SER A 90 -4.01 7.03 6.21
N LEU A 91 -2.84 7.30 6.78
CA LEU A 91 -2.44 6.77 8.09
C LEU A 91 -3.24 7.38 9.25
N LEU A 92 -3.77 8.58 9.06
CA LEU A 92 -4.62 9.27 10.05
C LEU A 92 -6.11 8.98 9.85
N TYR A 93 -6.45 8.02 9.01
CA TYR A 93 -7.83 7.65 8.71
C TYR A 93 -8.53 7.12 9.97
N ALA A 94 -9.61 7.78 10.41
CA ALA A 94 -10.24 7.47 11.69
C ALA A 94 -10.98 6.12 11.70
N LYS A 95 -11.56 5.73 10.55
CA LYS A 95 -12.31 4.47 10.44
C LYS A 95 -11.37 3.29 10.23
N PRO A 96 -11.66 2.11 10.80
CA PRO A 96 -10.86 0.90 10.57
C PRO A 96 -10.80 0.51 9.09
N VAL A 97 -9.60 0.10 8.66
CA VAL A 97 -9.32 -0.36 7.29
C VAL A 97 -8.78 -1.79 7.34
N ILE A 98 -9.34 -2.67 6.51
CA ILE A 98 -8.90 -4.05 6.34
C ILE A 98 -8.39 -4.22 4.91
N ALA A 99 -7.15 -4.67 4.74
CA ALA A 99 -6.63 -5.07 3.44
C ALA A 99 -6.91 -6.56 3.20
N ALA A 100 -7.63 -6.87 2.11
CA ALA A 100 -7.88 -8.23 1.63
C ALA A 100 -6.94 -8.54 0.47
N VAL A 101 -5.87 -9.28 0.73
CA VAL A 101 -4.68 -9.37 -0.13
C VAL A 101 -4.57 -10.73 -0.79
N LYS A 102 -4.77 -10.77 -2.10
CA LYS A 102 -4.57 -11.96 -2.97
C LYS A 102 -3.48 -11.67 -3.99
N GLY A 103 -2.71 -12.68 -4.39
CA GLY A 103 -1.68 -12.56 -5.41
C GLY A 103 -0.69 -11.43 -5.13
N TYR A 104 -0.48 -10.55 -6.08
CA TYR A 104 0.56 -9.52 -5.96
C TYR A 104 0.14 -8.32 -5.12
N ALA A 105 1.03 -7.96 -4.15
CA ALA A 105 1.07 -6.65 -3.49
C ALA A 105 2.52 -6.15 -3.57
N ILE A 106 2.82 -5.21 -4.49
CA ILE A 106 4.19 -4.84 -4.85
C ILE A 106 4.39 -3.33 -4.72
N GLY A 107 5.52 -2.90 -4.16
CA GLY A 107 5.88 -1.49 -4.03
C GLY A 107 4.80 -0.70 -3.33
N GLY A 108 4.34 0.40 -3.92
CA GLY A 108 3.23 1.21 -3.39
C GLY A 108 1.95 0.41 -3.09
N GLY A 109 1.71 -0.71 -3.76
CA GLY A 109 0.61 -1.63 -3.44
C GLY A 109 0.85 -2.38 -2.14
N PHE A 110 2.08 -2.81 -1.88
CA PHE A 110 2.43 -3.40 -0.59
C PHE A 110 2.43 -2.35 0.52
N GLU A 111 2.92 -1.14 0.27
CA GLU A 111 2.82 -0.02 1.21
C GLU A 111 1.37 0.32 1.56
N MET A 112 0.44 0.24 0.60
CA MET A 112 -1.00 0.38 0.84
C MET A 112 -1.53 -0.74 1.75
N CYS A 113 -1.12 -1.99 1.51
CA CYS A 113 -1.45 -3.12 2.38
C CYS A 113 -0.95 -2.87 3.81
N LEU A 114 0.29 -2.41 3.98
CA LEU A 114 0.89 -2.12 5.28
C LEU A 114 0.20 -0.99 6.04
N SER A 115 -0.46 -0.06 5.35
CA SER A 115 -1.17 1.06 5.98
C SER A 115 -2.55 0.70 6.52
N ALA A 116 -3.06 -0.50 6.25
CA ALA A 116 -4.30 -1.00 6.82
C ALA A 116 -4.14 -1.39 8.30
N ASP A 117 -5.24 -1.37 9.05
CA ASP A 117 -5.24 -1.81 10.45
C ASP A 117 -5.11 -3.34 10.56
N PHE A 118 -5.79 -4.05 9.66
CA PHE A 118 -5.73 -5.51 9.55
C PHE A 118 -5.43 -5.95 8.12
N ARG A 119 -4.72 -7.07 7.98
CA ARG A 119 -4.35 -7.67 6.71
C ARG A 119 -4.79 -9.13 6.69
N VAL A 120 -5.76 -9.43 5.86
CA VAL A 120 -6.15 -10.81 5.53
C VAL A 120 -5.42 -11.19 4.25
N GLY A 121 -4.43 -12.05 4.36
CA GLY A 121 -3.62 -12.49 3.24
C GLY A 121 -4.02 -13.85 2.70
N SER A 122 -3.69 -14.11 1.45
CA SER A 122 -3.86 -15.43 0.85
C SER A 122 -2.58 -16.24 0.84
N THR A 123 -2.72 -17.56 0.81
CA THR A 123 -1.60 -18.52 0.69
C THR A 123 -0.80 -18.31 -0.61
N ASP A 124 -1.42 -17.79 -1.68
CA ASP A 124 -0.78 -17.48 -2.97
C ASP A 124 -0.20 -16.06 -3.06
N ALA A 125 -0.31 -15.26 -2.00
CA ALA A 125 0.16 -13.88 -2.00
C ALA A 125 1.67 -13.77 -2.24
N LYS A 126 2.07 -12.70 -2.94
CA LYS A 126 3.47 -12.35 -3.21
C LYS A 126 3.67 -10.88 -2.91
N LEU A 127 4.40 -10.61 -1.84
CA LEU A 127 4.65 -9.27 -1.31
C LEU A 127 6.07 -8.83 -1.65
N CYS A 128 6.27 -7.58 -2.03
CA CYS A 128 7.60 -7.11 -2.39
C CYS A 128 7.71 -5.59 -2.22
N LEU A 129 8.79 -5.12 -1.60
CA LEU A 129 9.27 -3.74 -1.72
C LEU A 129 10.28 -3.69 -2.86
N ALA A 130 9.78 -3.51 -4.09
CA ALA A 130 10.56 -3.68 -5.32
C ALA A 130 11.41 -2.45 -5.69
N GLU A 131 11.28 -1.35 -4.98
CA GLU A 131 11.77 -0.02 -5.33
C GLU A 131 13.28 -0.01 -5.60
N VAL A 132 14.06 -0.73 -4.81
CA VAL A 132 15.54 -0.81 -4.98
C VAL A 132 15.93 -1.34 -6.35
N LYS A 133 15.12 -2.21 -6.97
CA LYS A 133 15.34 -2.72 -8.33
C LYS A 133 15.14 -1.66 -9.41
N TYR A 134 14.61 -0.51 -9.04
CA TYR A 134 14.37 0.63 -9.93
C TYR A 134 15.26 1.84 -9.57
N GLY A 135 16.26 1.65 -8.70
CA GLY A 135 17.17 2.71 -8.24
C GLY A 135 16.50 3.75 -7.34
N ILE A 136 15.40 3.37 -6.71
CA ILE A 136 14.62 4.19 -5.78
C ILE A 136 14.37 3.42 -4.47
N LEU A 137 13.66 4.03 -3.53
CA LEU A 137 13.29 3.39 -2.27
C LEU A 137 11.78 3.50 -2.04
N PRO A 138 11.21 2.72 -1.11
CA PRO A 138 9.85 2.93 -0.65
C PRO A 138 9.67 4.36 -0.16
N ASP A 139 8.60 5.04 -0.57
CA ASP A 139 8.44 6.47 -0.33
C ASP A 139 7.09 6.86 0.29
N THR A 140 6.32 5.87 0.72
CA THR A 140 5.03 6.05 1.36
C THR A 140 4.87 5.27 2.67
N GLY A 141 5.97 5.05 3.40
CA GLY A 141 6.00 4.46 4.74
C GLY A 141 6.27 2.96 4.79
N GLY A 142 6.61 2.34 3.67
CA GLY A 142 6.86 0.91 3.60
C GLY A 142 7.95 0.44 4.56
N THR A 143 9.04 1.18 4.65
CA THR A 143 10.17 0.82 5.54
C THR A 143 9.78 0.93 7.01
N GLN A 144 9.05 1.96 7.42
CA GLN A 144 8.66 2.18 8.81
C GLN A 144 7.57 1.22 9.26
N MET A 145 6.47 1.13 8.48
CA MET A 145 5.34 0.26 8.81
C MET A 145 5.77 -1.22 8.86
N LEU A 146 6.56 -1.67 7.88
CA LEU A 146 7.05 -3.04 7.87
C LEU A 146 7.96 -3.31 9.08
N THR A 147 8.81 -2.33 9.46
CA THR A 147 9.68 -2.48 10.64
C THR A 147 8.88 -2.65 11.94
N THR A 148 7.72 -2.00 12.08
CA THR A 148 6.87 -2.18 13.26
C THR A 148 6.26 -3.58 13.34
N LEU A 149 6.05 -4.23 12.21
CA LEU A 149 5.45 -5.56 12.12
C LEU A 149 6.47 -6.70 12.28
N ILE A 150 7.58 -6.66 11.54
CA ILE A 150 8.50 -7.80 11.42
C ILE A 150 9.93 -7.53 11.92
N GLY A 151 10.15 -6.34 12.46
CA GLY A 151 11.43 -5.90 12.98
C GLY A 151 12.46 -5.52 11.90
N PRO A 152 13.58 -4.87 12.34
CA PRO A 152 14.50 -4.22 11.40
C PRO A 152 15.30 -5.17 10.51
N ALA A 153 15.62 -6.38 10.97
CA ALA A 153 16.42 -7.31 10.17
C ALA A 153 15.68 -7.82 8.94
N ARG A 154 14.42 -8.28 9.12
CA ARG A 154 13.56 -8.76 8.04
C ARG A 154 13.17 -7.62 7.09
N THR A 155 12.87 -6.43 7.64
CA THR A 155 12.60 -5.24 6.81
C THR A 155 13.79 -4.88 5.94
N LYS A 156 15.01 -4.86 6.49
CA LYS A 156 16.23 -4.62 5.71
C LYS A 156 16.40 -5.66 4.60
N TYR A 157 16.19 -6.95 4.90
CA TYR A 157 16.23 -7.98 3.88
C TYR A 157 15.31 -7.65 2.71
N MET A 158 14.03 -7.42 2.96
CA MET A 158 13.05 -7.10 1.92
C MET A 158 13.37 -5.81 1.16
N THR A 159 13.73 -4.75 1.88
CA THR A 159 14.01 -3.43 1.28
C THR A 159 15.29 -3.41 0.45
N LEU A 160 16.35 -4.12 0.89
CA LEU A 160 17.66 -4.08 0.24
C LEU A 160 17.79 -5.09 -0.90
N THR A 161 17.05 -6.19 -0.86
CA THR A 161 17.05 -7.19 -1.94
C THR A 161 15.92 -6.94 -2.95
N GLY A 162 14.79 -6.42 -2.49
CA GLY A 162 13.57 -6.35 -3.28
C GLY A 162 12.99 -7.74 -3.59
N ASP A 163 13.32 -8.76 -2.80
CA ASP A 163 12.83 -10.12 -3.01
C ASP A 163 11.36 -10.28 -2.61
N TYR A 164 10.72 -11.30 -3.18
CA TYR A 164 9.35 -11.63 -2.84
C TYR A 164 9.26 -12.38 -1.52
N LEU A 165 8.28 -11.99 -0.72
CA LEU A 165 7.82 -12.72 0.44
C LEU A 165 6.51 -13.43 0.06
N ASP A 166 6.42 -14.74 0.25
CA ASP A 166 5.20 -15.51 0.02
C ASP A 166 4.20 -15.36 1.17
N GLY A 167 2.92 -15.70 0.90
CA GLY A 167 1.83 -15.50 1.85
C GLY A 167 1.98 -16.24 3.17
N LYS A 168 2.53 -17.46 3.15
CA LYS A 168 2.73 -18.26 4.36
C LYS A 168 3.81 -17.66 5.24
N THR A 169 4.96 -17.33 4.64
CA THR A 169 6.05 -16.65 5.33
C THR A 169 5.63 -15.27 5.83
N ALA A 170 4.79 -14.55 5.08
CA ALA A 170 4.23 -13.27 5.50
C ALA A 170 3.38 -13.39 6.77
N TYR A 171 2.58 -14.45 6.88
CA TYR A 171 1.82 -14.75 8.08
C TYR A 171 2.73 -15.16 9.25
N GLU A 172 3.69 -16.03 9.03
CA GLU A 172 4.66 -16.46 10.05
C GLU A 172 5.50 -15.30 10.59
N TRP A 173 5.79 -14.31 9.76
CA TRP A 173 6.54 -13.12 10.17
C TRP A 173 5.67 -12.04 10.83
N GLY A 174 4.35 -12.15 10.74
CA GLY A 174 3.40 -11.17 11.29
C GLY A 174 3.09 -10.00 10.35
N VAL A 175 3.34 -10.15 9.05
CA VAL A 175 2.85 -9.20 8.05
C VAL A 175 1.35 -9.36 7.87
N PHE A 176 0.85 -10.58 7.75
CA PHE A 176 -0.57 -10.89 7.73
C PHE A 176 -1.07 -11.23 9.13
N ASP A 177 -2.23 -10.68 9.50
CA ASP A 177 -2.92 -10.97 10.77
C ASP A 177 -3.76 -12.26 10.66
N PHE A 178 -4.23 -12.58 9.44
CA PHE A 178 -5.00 -13.76 9.10
C PHE A 178 -4.51 -14.33 7.77
N LEU A 179 -4.51 -15.65 7.64
CA LEU A 179 -4.12 -16.36 6.41
C LEU A 179 -5.26 -17.26 5.96
N GLU A 180 -5.64 -17.15 4.70
CA GLU A 180 -6.73 -17.91 4.09
C GLU A 180 -6.32 -18.44 2.71
N GLU A 181 -7.07 -19.41 2.18
CA GLU A 181 -6.98 -19.72 0.77
C GLU A 181 -7.54 -18.57 -0.09
N PRO A 182 -7.06 -18.32 -1.30
CA PRO A 182 -7.39 -17.14 -2.11
C PRO A 182 -8.89 -16.86 -2.25
N GLU A 183 -9.71 -17.91 -2.36
CA GLU A 183 -11.16 -17.82 -2.48
C GLU A 183 -11.86 -17.38 -1.19
N ASN A 184 -11.23 -17.52 -0.04
CA ASN A 184 -11.81 -17.22 1.27
C ASN A 184 -11.40 -15.84 1.84
N VAL A 185 -10.39 -15.19 1.26
CA VAL A 185 -9.84 -13.92 1.75
C VAL A 185 -10.91 -12.84 1.88
N ASP A 186 -11.72 -12.65 0.84
CA ASP A 186 -12.75 -11.60 0.83
C ASP A 186 -13.84 -11.89 1.87
N ALA A 187 -14.22 -13.17 2.05
CA ALA A 187 -15.21 -13.58 3.04
C ALA A 187 -14.70 -13.35 4.47
N LYS A 188 -13.42 -13.67 4.74
CA LYS A 188 -12.80 -13.43 6.04
C LYS A 188 -12.66 -11.95 6.37
N ALA A 189 -12.26 -11.13 5.39
CA ALA A 189 -12.21 -9.68 5.56
C ALA A 189 -13.59 -9.10 5.89
N LEU A 190 -14.64 -9.56 5.21
CA LEU A 190 -16.00 -9.13 5.45
C LEU A 190 -16.55 -9.57 6.83
N GLU A 191 -16.23 -10.77 7.29
CA GLU A 191 -16.54 -11.26 8.63
C GLU A 191 -15.98 -10.32 9.71
N ILE A 192 -14.69 -9.97 9.60
CA ILE A 192 -14.02 -9.06 10.53
C ILE A 192 -14.64 -7.66 10.46
N ALA A 193 -14.86 -7.14 9.25
CA ALA A 193 -15.44 -5.82 9.04
C ALA A 193 -16.84 -5.70 9.64
N ARG A 194 -17.70 -6.70 9.45
CA ARG A 194 -19.06 -6.75 10.05
C ARG A 194 -19.01 -6.80 11.58
N THR A 195 -18.06 -7.55 12.13
CA THR A 195 -17.85 -7.59 13.57
C THR A 195 -17.51 -6.21 14.13
N ILE A 196 -16.63 -5.46 13.46
CA ILE A 196 -16.27 -4.08 13.82
C ILE A 196 -17.45 -3.15 13.62
N ALA A 197 -18.13 -3.22 12.47
CA ALA A 197 -19.26 -2.35 12.13
C ALA A 197 -20.46 -2.49 13.10
N ALA A 198 -20.59 -3.64 13.77
CA ALA A 198 -21.59 -3.87 14.80
C ALA A 198 -21.28 -3.22 16.16
N ARG A 199 -20.10 -2.62 16.32
CA ARG A 199 -19.68 -1.95 17.58
C ARG A 199 -20.03 -0.46 17.54
N SER A 200 -19.91 0.22 18.70
CA SER A 200 -20.06 1.67 18.79
C SER A 200 -19.01 2.39 17.94
N PRO A 201 -19.41 3.16 16.90
CA PRO A 201 -18.44 3.78 16.00
C PRO A 201 -17.43 4.67 16.73
N ALA A 202 -17.90 5.53 17.63
CA ALA A 202 -17.03 6.42 18.40
C ALA A 202 -16.01 5.64 19.25
N ALA A 203 -16.42 4.54 19.89
CA ALA A 203 -15.51 3.73 20.69
C ALA A 203 -14.44 3.02 19.81
N VAL A 204 -14.84 2.56 18.62
CA VAL A 204 -13.93 1.93 17.66
C VAL A 204 -12.91 2.95 17.13
N GLU A 205 -13.35 4.11 16.68
CA GLU A 205 -12.48 5.16 16.15
C GLU A 205 -11.51 5.69 17.21
N MET A 206 -11.99 5.96 18.43
CA MET A 206 -11.12 6.38 19.55
C MET A 206 -10.14 5.28 19.95
N GLY A 207 -10.59 4.02 20.01
CA GLY A 207 -9.74 2.88 20.33
C GLY A 207 -8.61 2.73 19.30
N LYS A 208 -8.91 2.81 18.00
CA LYS A 208 -7.92 2.84 16.93
C LYS A 208 -6.92 3.97 17.15
N GLN A 209 -7.39 5.21 17.33
CA GLN A 209 -6.54 6.37 17.51
C GLN A 209 -5.58 6.23 18.69
N LEU A 210 -6.03 5.67 19.82
CA LEU A 210 -5.17 5.44 20.99
C LEU A 210 -4.04 4.44 20.69
N VAL A 211 -4.33 3.38 19.93
CA VAL A 211 -3.29 2.42 19.50
C VAL A 211 -2.34 3.09 18.51
N ASP A 212 -2.87 3.80 17.51
CA ASP A 212 -2.10 4.47 16.49
C ASP A 212 -1.11 5.50 17.06
N GLN A 213 -1.48 6.25 18.08
CA GLN A 213 -0.61 7.22 18.74
C GLN A 213 0.69 6.63 19.28
N MET A 214 0.74 5.32 19.58
CA MET A 214 1.94 4.67 20.11
C MET A 214 3.07 4.59 19.08
N TYR A 215 2.77 4.54 17.79
CA TYR A 215 3.78 4.34 16.74
C TYR A 215 3.71 5.31 15.54
N LEU A 216 2.54 5.86 15.23
CA LEU A 216 2.36 6.70 14.03
C LEU A 216 3.26 7.93 13.99
N GLY A 217 3.60 8.50 15.13
CA GLY A 217 4.53 9.65 15.17
C GLY A 217 5.89 9.31 14.55
N GLN A 218 6.41 8.12 14.82
CA GLN A 218 7.68 7.65 14.23
C GLN A 218 7.50 7.32 12.74
N VAL A 219 6.40 6.67 12.38
CA VAL A 219 6.09 6.37 10.97
C VAL A 219 6.00 7.65 10.14
N ILE A 220 5.24 8.65 10.59
CA ILE A 220 5.08 9.92 9.88
C ILE A 220 6.43 10.66 9.73
N ASN A 221 7.26 10.66 10.77
CA ASN A 221 8.59 11.23 10.67
C ASN A 221 9.47 10.49 9.64
N GLY A 222 9.41 9.16 9.61
CA GLY A 222 10.12 8.36 8.63
C GLY A 222 9.64 8.62 7.19
N VAL A 223 8.33 8.70 6.97
CA VAL A 223 7.74 9.05 5.65
C VAL A 223 8.24 10.41 5.16
N ARG A 224 8.42 11.39 6.07
CA ARG A 224 9.03 12.69 5.71
C ARG A 224 10.51 12.56 5.32
N GLN A 225 11.26 11.67 5.96
CA GLN A 225 12.65 11.40 5.57
C GLN A 225 12.73 10.69 4.21
N GLU A 226 11.80 9.79 3.91
CA GLU A 226 11.68 9.15 2.60
C GLU A 226 11.50 10.19 1.49
N LEU A 227 10.71 11.24 1.69
CA LEU A 227 10.54 12.34 0.74
C LEU A 227 11.90 12.95 0.34
N LEU A 228 12.73 13.29 1.33
CA LEU A 228 14.04 13.91 1.08
C LEU A 228 15.00 12.94 0.39
N ALA A 229 15.06 11.70 0.87
CA ALA A 229 15.92 10.68 0.31
C ALA A 229 15.52 10.35 -1.14
N GLN A 230 14.23 10.15 -1.40
CA GLN A 230 13.73 9.86 -2.74
C GLN A 230 13.98 10.99 -3.74
N SER A 231 13.74 12.24 -3.33
CA SER A 231 14.03 13.41 -4.16
C SER A 231 15.52 13.50 -4.52
N SER A 232 16.41 13.13 -3.58
CA SER A 232 17.84 13.09 -3.84
C SER A 232 18.22 11.96 -4.81
N LEU A 233 17.61 10.77 -4.67
CA LEU A 233 17.86 9.64 -5.56
C LEU A 233 17.50 9.94 -7.01
N PHE A 234 16.42 10.65 -7.27
CA PHE A 234 16.02 11.04 -8.63
C PHE A 234 17.06 11.88 -9.36
N GLN A 235 17.96 12.56 -8.65
CA GLN A 235 19.00 13.39 -9.23
C GLN A 235 20.29 12.60 -9.55
N THR A 236 20.43 11.35 -9.04
CA THR A 236 21.65 10.56 -9.21
C THR A 236 21.84 10.04 -10.64
N GLU A 237 23.09 9.84 -11.03
CA GLU A 237 23.42 9.17 -12.28
C GLU A 237 22.97 7.71 -12.27
N ASP A 238 23.04 7.05 -11.11
CA ASP A 238 22.63 5.65 -10.93
C ASP A 238 21.13 5.46 -11.17
N TYR A 239 20.29 6.43 -10.76
CA TYR A 239 18.85 6.41 -11.10
C TYR A 239 18.61 6.60 -12.63
N LYS A 240 19.35 7.51 -13.27
CA LYS A 240 19.26 7.71 -14.72
C LYS A 240 19.72 6.48 -15.48
N GLU A 241 20.81 5.85 -15.03
CA GLU A 241 21.34 4.60 -15.56
C GLU A 241 20.34 3.45 -15.42
N GLN A 242 19.75 3.27 -14.23
CA GLN A 242 18.73 2.25 -14.01
C GLN A 242 17.56 2.39 -14.97
N ARG A 243 17.09 3.62 -15.20
CA ARG A 243 16.01 3.90 -16.15
C ARG A 243 16.41 3.63 -17.61
N ALA A 244 17.64 3.95 -17.98
CA ALA A 244 18.16 3.65 -19.31
C ALA A 244 18.26 2.13 -19.51
N ALA A 245 18.84 1.43 -18.56
CA ALA A 245 19.01 -0.02 -18.58
C ALA A 245 17.66 -0.76 -18.71
N LEU A 246 16.62 -0.33 -17.98
CA LEU A 246 15.26 -0.87 -18.10
C LEU A 246 14.68 -0.71 -19.49
N ARG A 247 14.83 0.48 -20.12
CA ARG A 247 14.34 0.73 -21.48
C ARG A 247 15.07 -0.10 -22.52
N GLU A 248 16.39 -0.24 -22.34
CA GLU A 248 17.29 -0.96 -23.24
C GLU A 248 17.32 -2.47 -22.97
N LYS A 249 16.64 -2.94 -21.91
CA LYS A 249 16.59 -4.35 -21.46
C LYS A 249 17.97 -4.93 -21.23
N ARG A 250 18.85 -4.17 -20.59
CA ARG A 250 20.22 -4.57 -20.18
C ARG A 250 20.40 -4.43 -18.68
N GLU A 251 21.46 -5.02 -18.15
CA GLU A 251 21.88 -4.80 -16.76
C GLU A 251 22.42 -3.39 -16.57
N PRO A 252 22.09 -2.71 -15.45
CA PRO A 252 22.62 -1.40 -15.13
C PRO A 252 24.06 -1.48 -14.62
N VAL A 253 24.82 -0.39 -14.85
CA VAL A 253 26.20 -0.26 -14.34
C VAL A 253 26.26 0.93 -13.38
N PHE A 254 26.15 0.65 -12.10
CA PHE A 254 26.12 1.65 -11.05
C PHE A 254 27.52 2.21 -10.73
N LYS A 255 27.61 3.51 -10.50
CA LYS A 255 28.85 4.24 -10.19
C LYS A 255 28.80 4.96 -8.85
N ARG A 256 27.70 4.84 -8.13
CA ARG A 256 27.47 5.51 -6.84
C ARG A 256 27.55 7.05 -6.95
N ARG A 257 26.98 7.61 -7.97
CA ARG A 257 26.95 9.06 -8.25
C ARG A 257 25.54 9.55 -8.55
#